data_6b973843d11dcc8bf964a3f31c229a75
#
_entry.id   6b973843d11dcc8bf964a3f31c229a75
#
_cell.length_a   1.000
_cell.length_b   1.000
_cell.length_c   1.000
_cell.angle_alpha   90.00
_cell.angle_beta   90.00
_cell.angle_gamma   90.00
#
_symmetry.space_group_name_H-M   'P 1'
#
loop_
_entity.id
_entity.type
_entity.pdbx_description
1 polymer ?
#
loop_
_entity_poly.entity_id
_entity_poly.type
_entity_poly.pdbx_seq_one_letter_code
_entity_poly.pdbx_strand_id
1 'polypeptide(L)'
;MSSEVKSRRRGRGAEEILFWALIILVVFVACFPALWLLITSFKSPAELSRIPITYLPEKWTIVNYIDLFTVNPFSRFMLNSIVVTVLSTVVNVLVSLMASYALARLDLPGKRLILGFILVFAMLPAMAFIVPIYDVIRKLGWLNTYQ
;
A
#
# COMPACT_ATOMS: atom_id res chain seq x y z
N MET A 1 -14.78 50.04 -16.59
CA MET A 1 -15.36 48.69 -16.23
C MET A 1 -14.84 47.54 -17.07
N SER A 2 -14.21 47.75 -18.21
CA SER A 2 -13.70 46.63 -19.08
C SER A 2 -12.28 46.15 -18.80
N SER A 3 -11.46 46.92 -18.12
CA SER A 3 -10.07 46.57 -17.79
C SER A 3 -9.92 45.61 -16.56
N GLU A 4 -10.78 45.71 -15.58
CA GLU A 4 -10.77 44.86 -14.39
C GLU A 4 -11.22 43.43 -14.64
N VAL A 5 -12.17 43.23 -15.56
CA VAL A 5 -12.66 41.89 -15.95
C VAL A 5 -11.60 41.10 -16.72
N LYS A 6 -10.74 41.78 -17.47
CA LYS A 6 -9.64 41.17 -18.25
C LYS A 6 -8.47 40.72 -17.36
N SER A 7 -8.22 41.45 -16.26
CA SER A 7 -7.20 41.11 -15.28
C SER A 7 -7.55 39.85 -14.44
N ARG A 8 -8.81 39.71 -14.04
CA ARG A 8 -9.29 38.54 -13.29
C ARG A 8 -9.29 37.24 -14.10
N ARG A 9 -9.46 37.31 -15.43
CA ARG A 9 -9.35 36.12 -16.31
C ARG A 9 -7.93 35.63 -16.54
N ARG A 10 -6.93 36.55 -16.49
CA ARG A 10 -5.54 36.21 -16.69
C ARG A 10 -4.90 35.56 -15.44
N GLY A 11 -5.36 35.93 -14.23
CA GLY A 11 -4.94 35.29 -12.97
C GLY A 11 -5.42 33.85 -12.85
N ARG A 12 -6.69 33.57 -13.21
CA ARG A 12 -7.26 32.23 -13.14
C ARG A 12 -6.53 31.19 -13.99
N GLY A 13 -6.07 31.56 -15.18
CA GLY A 13 -5.32 30.64 -16.04
C GLY A 13 -3.95 30.26 -15.46
N ALA A 14 -3.23 31.21 -14.85
CA ALA A 14 -1.95 30.93 -14.24
C ALA A 14 -2.09 30.07 -12.96
N GLU A 15 -3.10 30.34 -12.15
CA GLU A 15 -3.43 29.53 -10.96
C GLU A 15 -3.82 28.11 -11.34
N GLU A 16 -4.59 27.93 -12.40
CA GLU A 16 -5.01 26.63 -12.90
C GLU A 16 -3.82 25.83 -13.45
N ILE A 17 -2.94 26.48 -14.22
CA ILE A 17 -1.71 25.86 -14.74
C ILE A 17 -0.80 25.45 -13.56
N LEU A 18 -0.61 26.33 -12.58
CA LEU A 18 0.18 26.02 -11.38
C LEU A 18 -0.42 24.84 -10.59
N PHE A 19 -1.73 24.82 -10.43
CA PHE A 19 -2.45 23.74 -9.76
C PHE A 19 -2.21 22.39 -10.46
N TRP A 20 -2.39 22.33 -11.77
CA TRP A 20 -2.15 21.10 -12.53
C TRP A 20 -0.67 20.70 -12.55
N ALA A 21 0.24 21.66 -12.63
CA ALA A 21 1.68 21.39 -12.54
C ALA A 21 2.07 20.79 -11.21
N LEU A 22 1.51 21.29 -10.08
CA LEU A 22 1.72 20.74 -8.76
C LEU A 22 1.14 19.31 -8.63
N ILE A 23 -0.05 19.07 -9.17
CA ILE A 23 -0.64 17.73 -9.17
C ILE A 23 0.25 16.76 -9.94
N ILE A 24 0.68 17.13 -11.15
CA ILE A 24 1.56 16.29 -11.98
C ILE A 24 2.88 16.01 -11.23
N LEU A 25 3.47 17.02 -10.61
CA LEU A 25 4.69 16.86 -9.83
C LEU A 25 4.50 15.88 -8.66
N VAL A 26 3.42 16.03 -7.89
CA VAL A 26 3.12 15.14 -6.76
C VAL A 26 2.90 13.71 -7.24
N VAL A 27 2.12 13.53 -8.32
CA VAL A 27 1.89 12.20 -8.91
C VAL A 27 3.21 11.59 -9.41
N PHE A 28 4.04 12.38 -10.10
CA PHE A 28 5.34 11.92 -10.58
C PHE A 28 6.25 11.46 -9.44
N VAL A 29 6.37 12.27 -8.39
CA VAL A 29 7.18 11.94 -7.19
C VAL A 29 6.63 10.70 -6.48
N ALA A 30 5.31 10.58 -6.37
CA ALA A 30 4.66 9.41 -5.74
C ALA A 30 4.84 8.13 -6.58
N CYS A 31 4.81 8.23 -7.91
CA CYS A 31 4.97 7.08 -8.80
C CYS A 31 6.44 6.72 -9.07
N PHE A 32 7.37 7.64 -8.83
CA PHE A 32 8.79 7.44 -9.15
C PHE A 32 9.39 6.16 -8.54
N PRO A 33 9.18 5.83 -7.25
CA PRO A 33 9.70 4.59 -6.67
C PRO A 33 9.18 3.34 -7.38
N ALA A 34 7.90 3.31 -7.74
CA ALA A 34 7.29 2.20 -8.44
C ALA A 34 7.83 2.06 -9.87
N LEU A 35 8.00 3.17 -10.59
CA LEU A 35 8.62 3.20 -11.90
C LEU A 35 10.08 2.75 -11.86
N TRP A 36 10.82 3.18 -10.83
CA TRP A 36 12.19 2.75 -10.62
C TRP A 36 12.30 1.24 -10.40
N LEU A 37 11.44 0.68 -9.55
CA LEU A 37 11.36 -0.77 -9.33
C LEU A 37 11.03 -1.52 -10.62
N LEU A 38 10.07 -1.00 -11.40
CA LEU A 38 9.69 -1.59 -12.68
C LEU A 38 10.87 -1.60 -13.67
N ILE A 39 11.56 -0.47 -13.83
CA ILE A 39 12.73 -0.38 -14.71
C ILE A 39 13.86 -1.32 -14.24
N THR A 40 14.13 -1.34 -12.93
CA THR A 40 15.18 -2.19 -12.35
C THR A 40 14.87 -3.68 -12.48
N SER A 41 13.59 -4.08 -12.48
CA SER A 41 13.20 -5.48 -12.66
C SER A 41 13.60 -6.08 -14.01
N PHE A 42 13.82 -5.24 -15.02
CA PHE A 42 14.28 -5.65 -16.35
C PHE A 42 15.82 -5.60 -16.52
N LYS A 43 16.58 -5.22 -15.48
CA LYS A 43 18.04 -5.26 -15.50
C LYS A 43 18.54 -6.66 -15.24
N SER A 44 19.73 -6.97 -15.82
CA SER A 44 20.40 -8.22 -15.49
C SER A 44 20.95 -8.21 -14.04
N PRO A 45 21.09 -9.37 -13.37
CA PRO A 45 21.66 -9.46 -12.04
C PRO A 45 23.05 -8.82 -11.93
N ALA A 46 23.87 -8.96 -12.96
CA ALA A 46 25.20 -8.35 -13.03
C ALA A 46 25.14 -6.81 -13.08
N GLU A 47 24.14 -6.27 -13.76
CA GLU A 47 23.95 -4.82 -13.86
C GLU A 47 23.41 -4.21 -12.56
N LEU A 48 22.59 -4.95 -11.81
CA LEU A 48 22.08 -4.51 -10.52
C LEU A 48 23.17 -4.29 -9.47
N SER A 49 24.27 -5.05 -9.57
CA SER A 49 25.41 -4.98 -8.64
C SER A 49 26.55 -4.08 -9.14
N ARG A 50 26.36 -3.42 -10.28
CA ARG A 50 27.42 -2.62 -10.92
C ARG A 50 27.52 -1.23 -10.31
N ILE A 51 28.76 -0.76 -10.16
CA ILE A 51 29.10 0.60 -9.74
C ILE A 51 29.95 1.25 -10.87
N PRO A 52 29.58 2.42 -11.42
CA PRO A 52 28.41 3.27 -11.08
C PRO A 52 27.08 2.67 -11.54
N ILE A 53 25.99 3.11 -10.86
CA ILE A 53 24.65 2.65 -11.14
C ILE A 53 24.20 3.13 -12.53
N THR A 54 23.65 2.24 -13.33
CA THR A 54 22.95 2.62 -14.57
C THR A 54 21.51 3.01 -14.27
N TYR A 55 20.99 4.08 -14.88
CA TYR A 55 19.60 4.51 -14.66
C TYR A 55 18.63 3.66 -15.50
N LEU A 56 19.00 3.36 -16.73
CA LEU A 56 18.21 2.53 -17.65
C LEU A 56 18.96 1.20 -17.89
N PRO A 57 18.24 0.10 -18.18
CA PRO A 57 18.86 -1.18 -18.53
C PRO A 57 19.74 -1.04 -19.78
N GLU A 58 20.99 -1.48 -19.74
CA GLU A 58 21.85 -1.60 -20.91
C GLU A 58 21.31 -2.71 -21.84
N LYS A 59 20.81 -3.79 -21.23
CA LYS A 59 20.11 -4.88 -21.93
C LYS A 59 18.82 -5.21 -21.18
N TRP A 60 17.69 -5.06 -21.86
CA TRP A 60 16.41 -5.46 -21.33
C TRP A 60 16.31 -6.97 -21.22
N THR A 61 16.08 -7.50 -20.04
CA THR A 61 15.98 -8.94 -19.78
C THR A 61 14.81 -9.27 -18.89
N ILE A 62 14.23 -10.45 -19.09
CA ILE A 62 13.15 -10.98 -18.25
C ILE A 62 13.68 -12.10 -17.33
N VAL A 63 15.02 -12.28 -17.25
CA VAL A 63 15.63 -13.36 -16.50
C VAL A 63 15.19 -13.38 -15.04
N ASN A 64 15.09 -12.20 -14.41
CA ASN A 64 14.64 -12.10 -13.01
C ASN A 64 13.25 -12.69 -12.81
N TYR A 65 12.35 -12.54 -13.80
CA TYR A 65 11.00 -13.13 -13.74
C TYR A 65 11.05 -14.64 -13.97
N ILE A 66 11.89 -15.12 -14.87
CA ILE A 66 12.07 -16.55 -15.09
C ILE A 66 12.62 -17.19 -13.82
N ASP A 67 13.69 -16.64 -13.24
CA ASP A 67 14.32 -17.15 -12.03
C ASP A 67 13.36 -17.14 -10.83
N LEU A 68 12.48 -16.14 -10.76
CA LEU A 68 11.47 -16.04 -9.72
C LEU A 68 10.55 -17.26 -9.69
N PHE A 69 10.16 -17.77 -10.86
CA PHE A 69 9.24 -18.90 -10.98
C PHE A 69 9.93 -20.27 -11.09
N THR A 70 11.20 -20.31 -11.52
CA THR A 70 11.93 -21.56 -11.74
C THR A 70 12.81 -21.96 -10.57
N VAL A 71 13.49 -20.97 -9.95
CA VAL A 71 14.43 -21.21 -8.85
C VAL A 71 13.72 -21.19 -7.50
N ASN A 72 12.70 -20.35 -7.35
CA ASN A 72 11.98 -20.17 -6.11
C ASN A 72 10.54 -20.71 -6.21
N PRO A 73 9.95 -21.25 -5.13
CA PRO A 73 8.54 -21.65 -5.09
C PRO A 73 7.59 -20.44 -4.99
N PHE A 74 7.85 -19.41 -5.81
CA PHE A 74 7.14 -18.13 -5.75
C PHE A 74 5.65 -18.27 -6.00
N SER A 75 5.25 -19.16 -6.94
CA SER A 75 3.83 -19.46 -7.21
C SER A 75 3.10 -19.90 -5.94
N ARG A 76 3.74 -20.71 -5.11
CA ARG A 76 3.18 -21.17 -3.84
C ARG A 76 3.07 -20.03 -2.84
N PHE A 77 4.09 -19.17 -2.74
CA PHE A 77 4.06 -17.99 -1.87
C PHE A 77 2.95 -17.02 -2.28
N MET A 78 2.80 -16.79 -3.58
CA MET A 78 1.75 -15.93 -4.12
C MET A 78 0.35 -16.49 -3.84
N LEU A 79 0.13 -17.78 -4.07
CA LEU A 79 -1.14 -18.44 -3.75
C LEU A 79 -1.47 -18.35 -2.26
N ASN A 80 -0.50 -18.64 -1.39
CA ASN A 80 -0.67 -18.51 0.05
C ASN A 80 -1.08 -17.09 0.45
N SER A 81 -0.38 -16.09 -0.09
CA SER A 81 -0.69 -14.69 0.16
C SER A 81 -2.09 -14.30 -0.32
N ILE A 82 -2.49 -14.76 -1.50
CA ILE A 82 -3.85 -14.51 -2.04
C ILE A 82 -4.90 -15.14 -1.13
N VAL A 83 -4.75 -16.42 -0.76
CA VAL A 83 -5.70 -17.13 0.09
C VAL A 83 -5.85 -16.43 1.45
N VAL A 84 -4.75 -16.16 2.12
CA VAL A 84 -4.75 -15.49 3.42
C VAL A 84 -5.37 -14.08 3.31
N THR A 85 -4.99 -13.32 2.29
CA THR A 85 -5.52 -11.96 2.11
C THR A 85 -7.01 -11.96 1.83
N VAL A 86 -7.48 -12.82 0.93
CA VAL A 86 -8.91 -12.89 0.59
C VAL A 86 -9.74 -13.30 1.79
N LEU A 87 -9.34 -14.38 2.49
CA LEU A 87 -10.06 -14.86 3.66
C LEU A 87 -10.08 -13.81 4.78
N SER A 88 -8.94 -13.22 5.09
CA SER A 88 -8.82 -12.17 6.11
C SER A 88 -9.67 -10.95 5.75
N THR A 89 -9.69 -10.54 4.48
CA THR A 89 -10.49 -9.40 4.01
C THR A 89 -11.97 -9.68 4.14
N VAL A 90 -12.42 -10.86 3.72
CA VAL A 90 -13.84 -11.25 3.83
C VAL A 90 -14.29 -11.23 5.30
N VAL A 91 -13.54 -11.88 6.19
CA VAL A 91 -13.84 -11.90 7.62
C VAL A 91 -13.85 -10.49 8.21
N ASN A 92 -12.83 -9.70 7.89
CA ASN A 92 -12.72 -8.32 8.39
C ASN A 92 -13.90 -7.45 7.92
N VAL A 93 -14.26 -7.52 6.64
CA VAL A 93 -15.40 -6.75 6.10
C VAL A 93 -16.71 -7.17 6.77
N LEU A 94 -16.96 -8.47 6.94
CA LEU A 94 -18.18 -8.97 7.59
C LEU A 94 -18.27 -8.48 9.04
N VAL A 95 -17.20 -8.65 9.83
CA VAL A 95 -17.14 -8.20 11.23
C VAL A 95 -17.31 -6.69 11.31
N SER A 96 -16.63 -5.92 10.45
CA SER A 96 -16.72 -4.47 10.41
C SER A 96 -18.12 -3.97 10.04
N LEU A 97 -18.79 -4.62 9.10
CA LEU A 97 -20.17 -4.29 8.72
C LEU A 97 -21.13 -4.55 9.89
N MET A 98 -21.03 -5.71 10.54
CA MET A 98 -21.85 -6.04 11.71
C MET A 98 -21.62 -5.06 12.86
N ALA A 99 -20.36 -4.77 13.18
CA ALA A 99 -19.99 -3.83 14.23
C ALA A 99 -20.47 -2.41 13.91
N SER A 100 -20.27 -1.95 12.67
CA SER A 100 -20.71 -0.62 12.23
C SER A 100 -22.23 -0.49 12.28
N TYR A 101 -22.94 -1.53 11.85
CA TYR A 101 -24.41 -1.55 11.92
C TYR A 101 -24.90 -1.47 13.37
N ALA A 102 -24.34 -2.30 14.25
CA ALA A 102 -24.69 -2.30 15.67
C ALA A 102 -24.42 -0.95 16.33
N LEU A 103 -23.23 -0.39 16.08
CA LEU A 103 -22.85 0.92 16.61
C LEU A 103 -23.67 2.08 16.01
N ALA A 104 -24.12 1.98 14.76
CA ALA A 104 -24.91 3.04 14.13
C ALA A 104 -26.39 3.01 14.54
N ARG A 105 -26.99 1.81 14.60
CA ARG A 105 -28.43 1.62 14.68
C ARG A 105 -28.96 1.22 16.05
N LEU A 106 -28.13 0.61 16.90
CA LEU A 106 -28.57 0.13 18.21
C LEU A 106 -28.18 1.13 19.30
N ASP A 107 -29.06 1.25 20.31
CA ASP A 107 -28.81 2.03 21.52
C ASP A 107 -27.99 1.20 22.51
N LEU A 108 -26.69 1.07 22.22
CA LEU A 108 -25.79 0.26 23.03
C LEU A 108 -25.33 1.02 24.29
N PRO A 109 -25.49 0.46 25.49
CA PRO A 109 -24.92 1.03 26.70
C PRO A 109 -23.39 1.06 26.57
N GLY A 110 -22.77 2.21 26.88
CA GLY A 110 -21.32 2.35 26.76
C GLY A 110 -20.78 2.56 25.33
N LYS A 111 -21.63 2.84 24.35
CA LYS A 111 -21.23 3.08 22.94
C LYS A 111 -20.05 4.06 22.81
N ARG A 112 -20.01 5.14 23.60
CA ARG A 112 -18.91 6.12 23.59
C ARG A 112 -17.58 5.50 24.05
N LEU A 113 -17.63 4.62 25.05
CA LEU A 113 -16.44 3.91 25.52
C LEU A 113 -15.92 2.94 24.44
N ILE A 114 -16.82 2.18 23.79
CA ILE A 114 -16.44 1.26 22.69
C ILE A 114 -15.77 2.04 21.55
N LEU A 115 -16.36 3.15 21.11
CA LEU A 115 -15.77 4.00 20.08
C LEU A 115 -14.43 4.59 20.51
N GLY A 116 -14.32 5.00 21.80
CA GLY A 116 -13.05 5.48 22.36
C GLY A 116 -11.96 4.41 22.32
N PHE A 117 -12.25 3.17 22.71
CA PHE A 117 -11.31 2.06 22.60
C PHE A 117 -10.89 1.79 21.16
N ILE A 118 -11.84 1.72 20.22
CA ILE A 118 -11.52 1.54 18.80
C ILE A 118 -10.56 2.63 18.31
N LEU A 119 -10.81 3.88 18.70
CA LEU A 119 -9.96 5.00 18.32
C LEU A 119 -8.56 4.88 18.91
N VAL A 120 -8.44 4.53 20.20
CA VAL A 120 -7.15 4.32 20.86
C VAL A 120 -6.38 3.19 20.18
N PHE A 121 -7.02 2.06 19.88
CA PHE A 121 -6.36 0.96 19.16
C PHE A 121 -5.93 1.35 17.75
N ALA A 122 -6.72 2.16 17.04
CA ALA A 122 -6.36 2.66 15.72
C ALA A 122 -5.14 3.59 15.73
N MET A 123 -4.85 4.24 16.85
CA MET A 123 -3.66 5.09 17.02
C MET A 123 -2.40 4.30 17.38
N LEU A 124 -2.52 3.04 17.79
CA LEU A 124 -1.35 2.23 18.11
C LEU A 124 -0.64 1.78 16.82
N PRO A 125 0.71 1.88 16.79
CA PRO A 125 1.46 1.43 15.63
C PRO A 125 1.33 -0.09 15.44
N ALA A 126 0.92 -0.52 14.26
CA ALA A 126 0.73 -1.95 13.94
C ALA A 126 1.98 -2.80 14.25
N MET A 127 3.17 -2.21 14.09
CA MET A 127 4.44 -2.87 14.37
C MET A 127 4.59 -3.29 15.84
N ALA A 128 3.95 -2.61 16.79
CA ALA A 128 4.00 -2.96 18.21
C ALA A 128 3.36 -4.32 18.51
N PHE A 129 2.46 -4.78 17.66
CA PHE A 129 1.76 -6.05 17.85
C PHE A 129 2.46 -7.25 17.19
N ILE A 130 3.42 -7.04 16.30
CA ILE A 130 4.08 -8.12 15.55
C ILE A 130 4.78 -9.10 16.51
N VAL A 131 5.57 -8.59 17.44
CA VAL A 131 6.34 -9.43 18.37
C VAL A 131 5.42 -10.24 19.31
N PRO A 132 4.45 -9.63 20.01
CA PRO A 132 3.51 -10.39 20.85
C PRO A 132 2.70 -11.43 20.06
N ILE A 133 2.21 -11.09 18.88
CA ILE A 133 1.45 -12.03 18.04
C ILE A 133 2.34 -13.19 17.60
N TYR A 134 3.56 -12.91 17.15
CA TYR A 134 4.51 -13.95 16.77
C TYR A 134 4.79 -14.93 17.93
N ASP A 135 5.00 -14.43 19.15
CA ASP A 135 5.22 -15.26 20.32
C ASP A 135 4.02 -16.15 20.66
N VAL A 136 2.80 -15.63 20.53
CA VAL A 136 1.58 -16.42 20.74
C VAL A 136 1.48 -17.53 19.69
N ILE A 137 1.64 -17.19 18.40
CA ILE A 137 1.58 -18.14 17.27
C ILE A 137 2.66 -19.22 17.44
N ARG A 138 3.87 -18.83 17.86
CA ARG A 138 4.98 -19.75 18.12
C ARG A 138 4.65 -20.71 19.26
N LYS A 139 4.13 -20.22 20.39
CA LYS A 139 3.76 -21.04 21.54
C LYS A 139 2.62 -22.01 21.23
N LEU A 140 1.71 -21.66 20.33
CA LEU A 140 0.63 -22.51 19.85
C LEU A 140 1.08 -23.54 18.80
N GLY A 141 2.33 -23.47 18.32
CA GLY A 141 2.85 -24.35 17.28
C GLY A 141 2.26 -24.10 15.89
N TRP A 142 1.70 -22.92 15.65
CA TRP A 142 1.01 -22.56 14.39
C TRP A 142 1.93 -21.94 13.32
N LEU A 143 3.24 -21.92 13.57
CA LEU A 143 4.19 -21.45 12.57
C LEU A 143 4.18 -22.37 11.35
N ASN A 144 4.13 -21.78 10.15
CA ASN A 144 4.08 -22.48 8.86
C ASN A 144 2.83 -23.36 8.67
N THR A 145 1.74 -23.09 9.34
CA THR A 145 0.45 -23.77 9.21
C THR A 145 -0.63 -22.80 8.75
N TYR A 146 -1.72 -23.32 8.17
CA TYR A 146 -2.92 -22.53 7.81
C TYR A 146 -4.00 -22.54 8.89
N GLN A 147 -3.64 -22.87 10.10
CA GLN A 147 -4.59 -22.93 11.23
C GLN A 147 -4.89 -21.53 11.78
#